data_2dcd5db6eb62ee869e14ba7ca41a70f6
#
_entry.id   2dcd5db6eb62ee869e14ba7ca41a70f6
#
_cell.length_a   1.000
_cell.length_b   1.000
_cell.length_c   1.000
_cell.angle_alpha   90.00
_cell.angle_beta   90.00
_cell.angle_gamma   90.00
#
_symmetry.space_group_name_H-M   'P 1'
#
loop_
_entity.id
_entity.type
_entity.pdbx_description
1 polymer ?
#
loop_
_entity_poly.entity_id
_entity_poly.type
_entity_poly.pdbx_seq_one_letter_code
_entity_poly.pdbx_strand_id
1 'polypeptide(L)'
;MNNRHRAVLALVALVFLSGCTLFGGGEIDEDQLSGDQEYDWGSNATTTINLSASTDTYAAVVDVDEQEELDVYEEDTFRGETSVQIEALKFRFTNGTVVNASHPDLGATRNRDQTRINLPAENGSVGYTAPRGGKGWSGPVLVDGSVRMDLPEGTRVGLWGLSRVNPNPDENTVENDRTTLLWEDMEQGDPISVRYYLVRDAYIFGGLFALVISLGIGGVTYYYRQVRRAQSKREDVGLDVDVEDDDIGDDGPPPGMQ
;
A
#
# COMPACT_ATOMS: atom_id res chain seq x y z
N MET A 1 37.06 -38.39 15.08
CA MET A 1 36.04 -37.36 14.67
C MET A 1 35.99 -36.33 15.78
N ASN A 2 36.49 -35.11 15.51
CA ASN A 2 36.68 -34.05 16.50
C ASN A 2 35.35 -33.53 17.05
N ASN A 3 35.31 -33.23 18.35
CA ASN A 3 34.10 -32.69 19.02
C ASN A 3 33.50 -31.45 18.30
N ARG A 4 34.32 -30.69 17.55
CA ARG A 4 33.88 -29.58 16.72
C ARG A 4 33.02 -30.04 15.55
N HIS A 5 33.31 -31.17 14.90
CA HIS A 5 32.49 -31.69 13.79
C HIS A 5 31.16 -32.26 14.31
N ARG A 6 31.14 -32.82 15.52
CA ARG A 6 29.88 -33.28 16.16
C ARG A 6 28.99 -32.12 16.53
N ALA A 7 29.56 -31.01 17.04
CA ALA A 7 28.81 -29.79 17.36
C ALA A 7 28.22 -29.13 16.10
N VAL A 8 28.99 -29.06 15.00
CA VAL A 8 28.49 -28.51 13.72
C VAL A 8 27.42 -29.39 13.13
N LEU A 9 27.58 -30.72 13.15
CA LEU A 9 26.54 -31.65 12.69
C LEU A 9 25.25 -31.57 13.52
N ALA A 10 25.37 -31.42 14.85
CA ALA A 10 24.21 -31.22 15.72
C ALA A 10 23.49 -29.89 15.46
N LEU A 11 24.25 -28.81 15.19
CA LEU A 11 23.70 -27.49 14.87
C LEU A 11 23.02 -27.48 13.51
N VAL A 12 23.59 -28.15 12.51
CA VAL A 12 22.96 -28.33 11.18
C VAL A 12 21.71 -29.20 11.31
N ALA A 13 21.71 -30.27 12.09
CA ALA A 13 20.54 -31.10 12.33
C ALA A 13 19.42 -30.32 13.06
N LEU A 14 19.76 -29.43 14.01
CA LEU A 14 18.81 -28.55 14.69
C LEU A 14 18.20 -27.54 13.76
N VAL A 15 18.96 -26.99 12.80
CA VAL A 15 18.45 -26.07 11.77
C VAL A 15 17.51 -26.79 10.80
N PHE A 16 17.78 -28.04 10.45
CA PHE A 16 16.88 -28.84 9.59
C PHE A 16 15.63 -29.33 10.35
N LEU A 17 15.66 -29.46 11.66
CA LEU A 17 14.50 -29.86 12.49
C LEU A 17 13.59 -28.67 12.83
N SER A 18 14.10 -27.43 12.78
CA SER A 18 13.29 -26.21 13.00
C SER A 18 12.59 -25.70 11.71
N GLY A 19 12.83 -26.34 10.57
CA GLY A 19 12.36 -25.90 9.25
C GLY A 19 11.03 -26.49 8.75
N CYS A 20 10.30 -27.26 9.56
CA CYS A 20 9.16 -28.04 9.04
C CYS A 20 7.77 -27.49 9.29
N THR A 21 7.59 -26.22 9.69
CA THR A 21 6.23 -25.67 9.85
C THR A 21 5.89 -24.50 8.92
N LEU A 22 6.76 -24.17 7.95
CA LEU A 22 6.55 -23.01 7.07
C LEU A 22 5.87 -23.32 5.72
N PHE A 23 5.57 -24.61 5.40
CA PHE A 23 4.97 -25.02 4.12
C PHE A 23 3.86 -26.07 4.26
N GLY A 24 3.27 -26.22 5.43
CA GLY A 24 2.16 -27.15 5.65
C GLY A 24 0.83 -26.46 5.42
N GLY A 25 0.16 -26.71 4.30
CA GLY A 25 -1.30 -26.57 4.23
C GLY A 25 -1.91 -27.50 5.29
N GLY A 26 -2.91 -27.00 6.03
CA GLY A 26 -3.61 -27.72 7.08
C GLY A 26 -4.80 -26.95 7.59
N GLU A 27 -5.57 -27.59 8.42
CA GLU A 27 -6.67 -26.97 9.16
C GLU A 27 -6.10 -25.83 10.03
N ILE A 28 -6.75 -24.66 10.00
CA ILE A 28 -6.35 -23.51 10.82
C ILE A 28 -6.84 -23.78 12.24
N ASP A 29 -6.03 -23.43 13.23
CA ASP A 29 -6.33 -23.65 14.65
C ASP A 29 -7.64 -22.94 15.04
N GLU A 30 -8.54 -23.65 15.70
CA GLU A 30 -9.83 -23.12 16.17
C GLU A 30 -9.65 -21.90 17.08
N ASP A 31 -8.60 -21.85 17.89
CA ASP A 31 -8.31 -20.69 18.75
C ASP A 31 -8.06 -19.42 17.93
N GLN A 32 -7.44 -19.54 16.74
CA GLN A 32 -7.19 -18.43 15.83
C GLN A 32 -8.48 -17.98 15.12
N LEU A 33 -9.30 -18.94 14.72
CA LEU A 33 -10.58 -18.67 14.06
C LEU A 33 -11.67 -18.17 15.02
N SER A 34 -11.55 -18.46 16.32
CA SER A 34 -12.51 -18.05 17.36
C SER A 34 -12.31 -16.65 17.93
N GLY A 35 -11.42 -15.84 17.31
CA GLY A 35 -11.16 -14.47 17.74
C GLY A 35 -12.44 -13.64 17.89
N ASP A 36 -12.46 -12.71 18.85
CA ASP A 36 -13.61 -11.84 19.10
C ASP A 36 -13.54 -10.58 18.23
N GLN A 37 -14.24 -10.60 17.10
CA GLN A 37 -14.39 -9.49 16.17
C GLN A 37 -15.87 -9.24 15.92
N GLU A 38 -16.29 -7.97 16.00
CA GLU A 38 -17.61 -7.55 15.56
C GLU A 38 -17.57 -7.21 14.07
N TYR A 39 -18.57 -7.72 13.32
CA TYR A 39 -18.74 -7.46 11.90
C TYR A 39 -19.97 -6.61 11.64
N ASP A 40 -19.87 -5.69 10.68
CA ASP A 40 -21.01 -4.94 10.17
C ASP A 40 -21.79 -5.81 9.16
N TRP A 41 -22.82 -6.46 9.66
CA TRP A 41 -23.72 -7.29 8.86
C TRP A 41 -24.84 -6.49 8.17
N GLY A 42 -24.86 -5.17 8.34
CA GLY A 42 -25.95 -4.30 7.86
C GLY A 42 -25.64 -3.59 6.53
N SER A 43 -24.53 -3.88 5.92
CA SER A 43 -24.17 -3.33 4.60
C SER A 43 -25.14 -3.83 3.52
N ASN A 44 -25.43 -2.97 2.55
CA ASN A 44 -26.22 -3.35 1.37
C ASN A 44 -25.32 -3.86 0.21
N ALA A 45 -24.00 -3.88 0.41
CA ALA A 45 -23.07 -4.40 -0.58
C ALA A 45 -22.85 -5.90 -0.39
N THR A 46 -22.66 -6.63 -1.49
CA THR A 46 -22.37 -8.06 -1.49
C THR A 46 -21.07 -8.39 -0.74
N THR A 47 -20.07 -7.55 -0.91
CA THR A 47 -18.81 -7.64 -0.14
C THR A 47 -18.52 -6.32 0.55
N THR A 48 -18.25 -6.36 1.86
CA THR A 48 -17.84 -5.19 2.65
C THR A 48 -16.46 -5.43 3.24
N ILE A 49 -15.54 -4.53 2.98
CA ILE A 49 -14.16 -4.57 3.48
C ILE A 49 -13.92 -3.34 4.36
N ASN A 50 -13.63 -3.55 5.64
CA ASN A 50 -13.35 -2.49 6.59
C ASN A 50 -11.88 -2.52 6.99
N LEU A 51 -11.12 -1.48 6.64
CA LEU A 51 -9.71 -1.39 6.95
C LEU A 51 -9.51 -0.81 8.36
N SER A 52 -8.82 -1.56 9.23
CA SER A 52 -8.54 -1.10 10.59
C SER A 52 -7.56 0.07 10.60
N ALA A 53 -7.81 1.05 11.49
CA ALA A 53 -6.92 2.18 11.75
C ALA A 53 -5.76 1.82 12.70
N SER A 54 -6.00 0.91 13.63
CA SER A 54 -5.10 0.61 14.76
C SER A 54 -4.24 -0.64 14.54
N THR A 55 -4.68 -1.54 13.68
CA THR A 55 -4.01 -2.79 13.35
C THR A 55 -3.76 -2.88 11.85
N ASP A 56 -2.73 -3.62 11.45
CA ASP A 56 -2.49 -3.90 10.03
C ASP A 56 -3.37 -5.07 9.56
N THR A 57 -4.68 -4.97 9.84
CA THR A 57 -5.70 -5.95 9.48
C THR A 57 -6.87 -5.29 8.75
N TYR A 58 -7.66 -6.11 8.09
CA TYR A 58 -8.98 -5.74 7.58
C TYR A 58 -10.01 -6.77 8.02
N ALA A 59 -11.25 -6.32 8.17
CA ALA A 59 -12.41 -7.17 8.36
C ALA A 59 -13.20 -7.22 7.07
N ALA A 60 -13.53 -8.42 6.61
CA ALA A 60 -14.35 -8.64 5.44
C ALA A 60 -15.67 -9.31 5.83
N VAL A 61 -16.75 -8.89 5.20
CA VAL A 61 -18.06 -9.56 5.22
C VAL A 61 -18.43 -9.82 3.78
N VAL A 62 -18.72 -11.07 3.46
CA VAL A 62 -19.07 -11.53 2.11
C VAL A 62 -20.42 -12.23 2.18
N ASP A 63 -21.40 -11.75 1.44
CA ASP A 63 -22.67 -12.41 1.27
C ASP A 63 -22.51 -13.56 0.27
N VAL A 64 -22.94 -14.75 0.64
CA VAL A 64 -22.85 -15.97 -0.16
C VAL A 64 -24.25 -16.45 -0.53
N ASP A 65 -24.39 -16.87 -1.77
CA ASP A 65 -25.62 -17.39 -2.34
C ASP A 65 -25.32 -18.66 -3.15
N GLU A 66 -25.99 -19.76 -2.81
CA GLU A 66 -25.79 -21.08 -3.42
C GLU A 66 -24.32 -21.59 -3.39
N GLN A 67 -23.58 -21.29 -2.30
CA GLN A 67 -22.18 -21.71 -2.12
C GLN A 67 -21.99 -22.51 -0.82
N GLU A 68 -21.28 -23.62 -0.90
CA GLU A 68 -20.88 -24.45 0.25
C GLU A 68 -19.49 -24.06 0.79
N GLU A 69 -18.66 -23.44 -0.05
CA GLU A 69 -17.28 -23.09 0.25
C GLU A 69 -16.96 -21.69 -0.28
N LEU A 70 -16.08 -20.96 0.41
CA LEU A 70 -15.53 -19.69 -0.05
C LEU A 70 -14.00 -19.75 -0.05
N ASP A 71 -13.39 -19.55 -1.21
CA ASP A 71 -11.94 -19.51 -1.36
C ASP A 71 -11.42 -18.09 -1.20
N VAL A 72 -10.54 -17.88 -0.20
CA VAL A 72 -9.92 -16.59 0.10
C VAL A 72 -8.44 -16.64 -0.29
N TYR A 73 -8.01 -15.73 -1.17
CA TYR A 73 -6.64 -15.66 -1.66
C TYR A 73 -6.23 -14.22 -1.97
N GLU A 74 -4.93 -14.01 -2.11
CA GLU A 74 -4.32 -12.78 -2.62
C GLU A 74 -3.54 -13.10 -3.89
N GLU A 75 -3.49 -12.16 -4.84
CA GLU A 75 -2.65 -12.29 -6.02
C GLU A 75 -1.29 -11.62 -5.79
N ASP A 76 -0.23 -12.41 -5.84
CA ASP A 76 1.15 -11.93 -5.87
C ASP A 76 1.67 -11.92 -7.31
N THR A 77 2.26 -10.81 -7.75
CA THR A 77 2.77 -10.61 -9.13
C THR A 77 3.78 -11.68 -9.56
N PHE A 78 4.49 -12.30 -8.61
CA PHE A 78 5.56 -13.26 -8.88
C PHE A 78 5.19 -14.70 -8.55
N ARG A 79 4.25 -14.90 -7.62
CA ARG A 79 3.88 -16.21 -7.08
C ARG A 79 2.53 -16.70 -7.55
N GLY A 80 1.72 -15.82 -8.17
CA GLY A 80 0.31 -16.10 -8.47
C GLY A 80 -0.56 -16.03 -7.21
N GLU A 81 -1.56 -16.89 -7.13
CA GLU A 81 -2.43 -16.97 -5.96
C GLU A 81 -1.66 -17.43 -4.72
N THR A 82 -1.91 -16.78 -3.60
CA THR A 82 -1.35 -17.13 -2.29
C THR A 82 -2.42 -17.11 -1.23
N SER A 83 -2.36 -18.07 -0.31
CA SER A 83 -3.34 -18.19 0.76
C SER A 83 -3.24 -17.05 1.76
N VAL A 84 -4.38 -16.50 2.15
CA VAL A 84 -4.51 -15.49 3.19
C VAL A 84 -4.68 -16.16 4.55
N GLN A 85 -4.00 -15.65 5.57
CA GLN A 85 -4.23 -16.09 6.95
C GLN A 85 -5.50 -15.40 7.46
N ILE A 86 -6.51 -16.16 7.84
CA ILE A 86 -7.75 -15.63 8.38
C ILE A 86 -7.88 -15.87 9.88
N GLU A 87 -8.59 -14.98 10.53
CA GLU A 87 -8.85 -14.97 11.98
C GLU A 87 -10.30 -14.58 12.25
N ALA A 88 -10.81 -14.87 13.43
CA ALA A 88 -12.13 -14.44 13.90
C ALA A 88 -13.28 -14.77 12.94
N LEU A 89 -13.31 -16.02 12.44
CA LEU A 89 -14.29 -16.48 11.48
C LEU A 89 -15.68 -16.58 12.10
N LYS A 90 -16.67 -15.95 11.46
CA LYS A 90 -18.08 -15.98 11.86
C LYS A 90 -18.97 -16.18 10.62
N PHE A 91 -20.11 -16.82 10.81
CA PHE A 91 -21.14 -16.96 9.78
C PHE A 91 -22.49 -16.51 10.31
N ARG A 92 -23.16 -15.68 9.53
CA ARG A 92 -24.53 -15.25 9.81
C ARG A 92 -25.51 -15.91 8.86
N PHE A 93 -26.40 -16.71 9.41
CA PHE A 93 -27.49 -17.33 8.67
C PHE A 93 -28.52 -16.27 8.22
N THR A 94 -29.33 -16.62 7.21
CA THR A 94 -30.41 -15.77 6.69
C THR A 94 -31.47 -15.40 7.74
N ASN A 95 -31.62 -16.22 8.80
CA ASN A 95 -32.49 -15.93 9.94
C ASN A 95 -31.88 -14.93 10.95
N GLY A 96 -30.65 -14.45 10.70
CA GLY A 96 -29.92 -13.51 11.56
C GLY A 96 -29.10 -14.15 12.68
N THR A 97 -29.13 -15.47 12.85
CA THR A 97 -28.29 -16.18 13.84
C THR A 97 -26.83 -16.11 13.42
N VAL A 98 -25.92 -15.75 14.32
CA VAL A 98 -24.48 -15.71 14.09
C VAL A 98 -23.81 -16.85 14.85
N VAL A 99 -22.96 -17.59 14.16
CA VAL A 99 -22.11 -18.64 14.73
C VAL A 99 -20.64 -18.33 14.48
N ASN A 100 -19.75 -18.86 15.28
CA ASN A 100 -18.29 -18.76 15.12
C ASN A 100 -17.68 -20.13 14.75
N ALA A 101 -16.37 -20.20 14.65
CA ALA A 101 -15.65 -21.43 14.29
C ALA A 101 -15.85 -22.63 15.26
N SER A 102 -16.52 -22.46 16.39
CA SER A 102 -16.92 -23.57 17.24
C SER A 102 -18.13 -24.37 16.67
N HIS A 103 -18.77 -23.85 15.61
CA HIS A 103 -19.80 -24.59 14.90
C HIS A 103 -19.16 -25.70 14.07
N PRO A 104 -19.65 -26.96 14.14
CA PRO A 104 -18.98 -28.11 13.53
C PRO A 104 -18.81 -28.02 12.01
N ASP A 105 -19.69 -27.29 11.33
CA ASP A 105 -19.69 -27.17 9.87
C ASP A 105 -19.03 -25.85 9.40
N LEU A 106 -18.58 -24.98 10.31
CA LEU A 106 -17.84 -23.74 9.98
C LEU A 106 -16.37 -23.92 10.31
N GLY A 107 -15.53 -23.94 9.31
CA GLY A 107 -14.09 -24.11 9.49
C GLY A 107 -13.31 -23.54 8.32
N ALA A 108 -11.99 -23.54 8.45
CA ALA A 108 -11.14 -23.10 7.37
C ALA A 108 -9.90 -23.99 7.23
N THR A 109 -9.59 -24.30 5.99
CA THR A 109 -8.41 -25.09 5.62
C THR A 109 -7.50 -24.25 4.75
N ARG A 110 -6.24 -24.14 5.13
CA ARG A 110 -5.24 -23.38 4.39
C ARG A 110 -4.38 -24.30 3.55
N ASN A 111 -4.22 -24.00 2.28
CA ASN A 111 -3.25 -24.63 1.40
C ASN A 111 -2.24 -23.57 0.91
N ARG A 112 -1.42 -23.87 -0.10
CA ARG A 112 -0.41 -22.94 -0.61
C ARG A 112 -1.04 -21.73 -1.31
N ASP A 113 -2.10 -21.97 -2.07
CA ASP A 113 -2.62 -21.02 -3.05
C ASP A 113 -3.83 -20.26 -2.49
N GLN A 114 -4.63 -20.90 -1.61
CA GLN A 114 -5.86 -20.32 -1.07
C GLN A 114 -6.16 -20.81 0.34
N THR A 115 -6.99 -20.06 1.05
CA THR A 115 -7.64 -20.48 2.28
C THR A 115 -9.11 -20.75 1.99
N ARG A 116 -9.53 -21.99 2.13
CA ARG A 116 -10.88 -22.44 1.90
C ARG A 116 -11.69 -22.40 3.17
N ILE A 117 -12.78 -21.67 3.18
CA ILE A 117 -13.76 -21.60 4.26
C ILE A 117 -14.91 -22.53 3.92
N ASN A 118 -15.18 -23.53 4.77
CA ASN A 118 -16.39 -24.37 4.68
C ASN A 118 -17.53 -23.61 5.35
N LEU A 119 -18.65 -23.52 4.67
CA LEU A 119 -19.82 -22.77 5.12
C LEU A 119 -20.88 -23.70 5.71
N PRO A 120 -21.52 -23.33 6.85
CA PRO A 120 -22.55 -24.17 7.48
C PRO A 120 -23.91 -24.13 6.75
N ALA A 121 -24.05 -23.26 5.75
CA ALA A 121 -25.21 -23.16 4.87
C ALA A 121 -24.82 -22.50 3.55
N GLU A 122 -25.54 -22.84 2.49
CA GLU A 122 -25.32 -22.31 1.14
C GLU A 122 -25.65 -20.81 1.01
N ASN A 123 -26.48 -20.28 1.91
CA ASN A 123 -26.94 -18.90 1.88
C ASN A 123 -26.73 -18.23 3.23
N GLY A 124 -26.11 -17.04 3.22
CA GLY A 124 -25.82 -16.27 4.42
C GLY A 124 -24.70 -15.25 4.20
N SER A 125 -24.07 -14.85 5.28
CA SER A 125 -22.92 -13.93 5.21
C SER A 125 -21.77 -14.49 6.04
N VAL A 126 -20.57 -14.50 5.47
CA VAL A 126 -19.34 -14.91 6.17
C VAL A 126 -18.51 -13.68 6.52
N GLY A 127 -18.08 -13.60 7.78
CA GLY A 127 -17.18 -12.56 8.27
C GLY A 127 -15.84 -13.15 8.69
N TYR A 128 -14.74 -12.54 8.26
CA TYR A 128 -13.40 -12.91 8.66
C TYR A 128 -12.49 -11.68 8.76
N THR A 129 -11.43 -11.81 9.54
CA THR A 129 -10.37 -10.81 9.65
C THR A 129 -9.08 -11.38 9.05
N ALA A 130 -8.33 -10.52 8.36
CA ALA A 130 -7.06 -10.93 7.77
C ALA A 130 -6.02 -9.80 7.83
N PRO A 131 -4.71 -10.12 7.80
CA PRO A 131 -3.66 -9.13 7.77
C PRO A 131 -3.65 -8.40 6.43
N ARG A 132 -3.19 -7.14 6.44
CA ARG A 132 -2.96 -6.34 5.24
C ARG A 132 -1.59 -5.68 5.28
N GLY A 133 -1.05 -5.31 4.14
CA GLY A 133 0.24 -4.65 4.01
C GLY A 133 0.13 -3.13 3.99
N GLY A 134 0.70 -2.44 4.99
CA GLY A 134 0.92 -1.00 4.98
C GLY A 134 -0.34 -0.13 4.80
N LYS A 135 -0.23 0.95 4.01
CA LYS A 135 -1.32 1.94 3.78
C LYS A 135 -2.14 1.59 2.54
N GLY A 136 -2.67 0.39 2.48
CA GLY A 136 -3.48 -0.05 1.36
C GLY A 136 -4.07 -1.43 1.57
N TRP A 137 -4.82 -1.85 0.57
CA TRP A 137 -5.35 -3.20 0.43
C TRP A 137 -5.35 -3.57 -1.06
N SER A 138 -5.09 -4.82 -1.35
CA SER A 138 -5.20 -5.38 -2.69
C SER A 138 -5.64 -6.83 -2.59
N GLY A 139 -6.58 -7.20 -3.42
CA GLY A 139 -7.10 -8.56 -3.47
C GLY A 139 -8.14 -8.72 -4.56
N PRO A 140 -8.53 -9.96 -4.89
CA PRO A 140 -9.59 -10.24 -5.83
C PRO A 140 -10.97 -10.05 -5.19
N VAL A 141 -11.97 -9.84 -6.02
CA VAL A 141 -13.38 -9.96 -5.66
C VAL A 141 -13.70 -11.45 -5.52
N LEU A 142 -14.23 -11.85 -4.37
CA LEU A 142 -14.44 -13.26 -4.05
C LEU A 142 -15.77 -13.80 -4.59
N VAL A 143 -16.78 -12.94 -4.74
CA VAL A 143 -18.11 -13.25 -5.27
C VAL A 143 -18.58 -12.10 -6.14
N ASP A 144 -19.38 -12.41 -7.17
CA ASP A 144 -19.98 -11.40 -8.05
C ASP A 144 -20.88 -10.42 -7.27
N GLY A 145 -20.84 -9.14 -7.63
CA GLY A 145 -21.73 -8.15 -7.07
C GLY A 145 -21.03 -6.87 -6.63
N SER A 146 -21.66 -6.13 -5.73
CA SER A 146 -21.14 -4.85 -5.25
C SER A 146 -20.09 -5.04 -4.17
N VAL A 147 -19.05 -4.18 -4.22
CA VAL A 147 -17.97 -4.15 -3.23
C VAL A 147 -17.94 -2.77 -2.57
N ARG A 148 -18.05 -2.75 -1.26
CA ARG A 148 -17.88 -1.58 -0.42
C ARG A 148 -16.59 -1.67 0.37
N MET A 149 -15.80 -0.59 0.37
CA MET A 149 -14.58 -0.52 1.17
C MET A 149 -14.59 0.73 2.05
N ASP A 150 -14.55 0.52 3.36
CA ASP A 150 -14.44 1.58 4.34
C ASP A 150 -12.97 1.75 4.77
N LEU A 151 -12.41 2.92 4.47
CA LEU A 151 -11.02 3.25 4.81
C LEU A 151 -10.92 3.74 6.26
N PRO A 152 -9.73 3.70 6.88
CA PRO A 152 -9.51 4.26 8.21
C PRO A 152 -9.85 5.75 8.28
N GLU A 153 -10.25 6.22 9.46
CA GLU A 153 -10.49 7.64 9.71
C GLU A 153 -9.25 8.49 9.44
N GLY A 154 -9.44 9.72 8.96
CA GLY A 154 -8.36 10.63 8.62
C GLY A 154 -7.59 10.25 7.36
N THR A 155 -8.12 9.33 6.57
CA THR A 155 -7.50 8.92 5.29
C THR A 155 -8.31 9.40 4.09
N ARG A 156 -7.62 9.55 2.95
CA ARG A 156 -8.22 9.99 1.68
C ARG A 156 -7.57 9.27 0.50
N VAL A 157 -8.30 9.26 -0.60
CA VAL A 157 -7.82 8.84 -1.92
C VAL A 157 -7.92 10.02 -2.91
N GLY A 158 -7.39 9.85 -4.12
CA GLY A 158 -7.57 10.82 -5.21
C GLY A 158 -6.42 11.83 -5.36
N LEU A 159 -5.44 11.89 -4.46
CA LEU A 159 -4.27 12.75 -4.64
C LEU A 159 -3.18 12.01 -5.42
N TRP A 160 -2.88 12.51 -6.62
CA TRP A 160 -1.86 11.94 -7.49
C TRP A 160 -0.51 11.80 -6.78
N GLY A 161 0.11 10.63 -6.92
CA GLY A 161 1.40 10.30 -6.30
C GLY A 161 1.32 9.81 -4.85
N LEU A 162 0.27 10.14 -4.08
CA LEU A 162 0.09 9.69 -2.69
C LEU A 162 -0.95 8.58 -2.55
N SER A 163 -1.89 8.49 -3.46
CA SER A 163 -2.94 7.46 -3.45
C SER A 163 -3.13 6.85 -4.84
N ARG A 164 -3.70 5.67 -4.85
CA ARG A 164 -4.10 4.96 -6.07
C ARG A 164 -5.30 4.08 -5.77
N VAL A 165 -6.29 4.11 -6.63
CA VAL A 165 -7.44 3.20 -6.60
C VAL A 165 -7.59 2.62 -7.99
N ASN A 166 -7.69 1.31 -8.09
CA ASN A 166 -7.86 0.60 -9.36
C ASN A 166 -8.68 -0.68 -9.12
N PRO A 167 -9.80 -0.87 -9.83
CA PRO A 167 -10.43 0.09 -10.74
C PRO A 167 -10.96 1.33 -10.02
N ASN A 168 -11.33 2.37 -10.77
CA ASN A 168 -11.96 3.54 -10.17
C ASN A 168 -13.30 3.11 -9.56
N PRO A 169 -13.63 3.54 -8.33
CA PRO A 169 -14.92 3.27 -7.73
C PRO A 169 -16.01 4.09 -8.42
N ASP A 170 -17.23 3.55 -8.42
CA ASP A 170 -18.42 4.26 -8.91
C ASP A 170 -18.80 5.41 -7.98
N GLU A 171 -18.65 5.20 -6.66
CA GLU A 171 -18.85 6.22 -5.65
C GLU A 171 -17.65 6.34 -4.70
N ASN A 172 -17.33 7.59 -4.33
CA ASN A 172 -16.31 7.93 -3.34
C ASN A 172 -16.90 8.99 -2.41
N THR A 173 -17.33 8.59 -1.23
CA THR A 173 -17.95 9.46 -0.24
C THR A 173 -17.07 9.64 0.98
N VAL A 174 -17.19 10.79 1.62
CA VAL A 174 -16.48 11.09 2.87
C VAL A 174 -17.47 11.56 3.90
N GLU A 175 -17.70 10.74 4.92
CA GLU A 175 -18.58 11.05 6.03
C GLU A 175 -17.86 10.82 7.36
N ASN A 176 -18.03 11.74 8.30
CA ASN A 176 -17.42 11.66 9.64
C ASN A 176 -15.91 11.35 9.59
N ASP A 177 -15.18 12.00 8.67
CA ASP A 177 -13.75 11.82 8.44
C ASP A 177 -13.34 10.42 7.92
N ARG A 178 -14.29 9.57 7.56
CA ARG A 178 -14.09 8.25 6.96
C ARG A 178 -14.40 8.29 5.47
N THR A 179 -13.55 7.70 4.67
CA THR A 179 -13.75 7.55 3.22
C THR A 179 -14.33 6.18 2.94
N THR A 180 -15.43 6.15 2.19
CA THR A 180 -16.08 4.93 1.70
C THR A 180 -15.99 4.91 0.18
N LEU A 181 -15.53 3.80 -0.37
CA LEU A 181 -15.47 3.51 -1.80
C LEU A 181 -16.50 2.44 -2.12
N LEU A 182 -17.24 2.60 -3.20
CA LEU A 182 -18.25 1.63 -3.68
C LEU A 182 -17.99 1.30 -5.15
N TRP A 183 -18.00 0.04 -5.47
CA TRP A 183 -18.10 -0.52 -6.82
C TRP A 183 -19.42 -1.27 -6.90
N GLU A 184 -20.26 -0.94 -7.87
CA GLU A 184 -21.63 -1.48 -7.95
C GLU A 184 -21.70 -2.85 -8.64
N ASP A 185 -20.81 -3.09 -9.61
CA ASP A 185 -20.84 -4.30 -10.46
C ASP A 185 -19.42 -4.81 -10.68
N MET A 186 -19.04 -5.82 -9.91
CA MET A 186 -17.73 -6.45 -9.97
C MET A 186 -17.90 -7.94 -10.20
N GLU A 187 -17.06 -8.53 -11.05
CA GLU A 187 -17.03 -9.96 -11.31
C GLU A 187 -16.04 -10.68 -10.36
N GLN A 188 -16.32 -11.94 -10.05
CA GLN A 188 -15.43 -12.78 -9.26
C GLN A 188 -14.04 -12.85 -9.95
N GLY A 189 -12.97 -12.64 -9.17
CA GLY A 189 -11.60 -12.62 -9.67
C GLY A 189 -11.12 -11.23 -10.11
N ASP A 190 -12.00 -10.25 -10.25
CA ASP A 190 -11.57 -8.88 -10.57
C ASP A 190 -10.63 -8.32 -9.49
N PRO A 191 -9.46 -7.79 -9.86
CA PRO A 191 -8.52 -7.26 -8.90
C PRO A 191 -8.91 -5.85 -8.44
N ILE A 192 -9.01 -5.64 -7.13
CA ILE A 192 -9.13 -4.32 -6.54
C ILE A 192 -7.82 -3.96 -5.82
N SER A 193 -7.28 -2.79 -6.08
CA SER A 193 -6.12 -2.26 -5.39
C SER A 193 -6.38 -0.83 -4.91
N VAL A 194 -6.31 -0.63 -3.61
CA VAL A 194 -6.53 0.66 -2.97
C VAL A 194 -5.31 1.05 -2.15
N ARG A 195 -4.76 2.20 -2.46
CA ARG A 195 -3.71 2.86 -1.68
C ARG A 195 -4.20 4.23 -1.26
N TYR A 196 -4.21 4.48 0.03
CA TYR A 196 -4.67 5.73 0.61
C TYR A 196 -3.53 6.49 1.28
N TYR A 197 -3.76 7.76 1.60
CA TYR A 197 -2.84 8.59 2.39
C TYR A 197 -3.55 9.18 3.61
N LEU A 198 -2.79 9.51 4.65
CA LEU A 198 -3.32 10.25 5.79
C LEU A 198 -3.33 11.75 5.45
N VAL A 199 -4.45 12.40 5.72
CA VAL A 199 -4.61 13.86 5.51
C VAL A 199 -3.52 14.64 6.25
N ARG A 200 -3.17 14.21 7.45
CA ARG A 200 -2.07 14.80 8.24
C ARG A 200 -0.74 14.78 7.49
N ASP A 201 -0.41 13.66 6.85
CA ASP A 201 0.86 13.52 6.11
C ASP A 201 0.90 14.47 4.91
N ALA A 202 -0.25 14.67 4.22
CA ALA A 202 -0.34 15.61 3.11
C ALA A 202 -0.06 17.06 3.55
N TYR A 203 -0.53 17.49 4.72
CA TYR A 203 -0.22 18.80 5.27
C TYR A 203 1.27 18.96 5.62
N ILE A 204 1.89 17.94 6.21
CA ILE A 204 3.31 17.95 6.55
C ILE A 204 4.16 18.05 5.27
N PHE A 205 3.88 17.23 4.26
CA PHE A 205 4.57 17.26 2.98
C PHE A 205 4.35 18.58 2.24
N GLY A 206 3.12 19.09 2.22
CA GLY A 206 2.79 20.38 1.62
C GLY A 206 3.52 21.53 2.28
N GLY A 207 3.58 21.56 3.60
CA GLY A 207 4.32 22.56 4.38
C GLY A 207 5.84 22.52 4.12
N LEU A 208 6.42 21.32 4.11
CA LEU A 208 7.84 21.14 3.79
C LEU A 208 8.15 21.58 2.37
N PHE A 209 7.32 21.22 1.41
CA PHE A 209 7.47 21.62 0.00
C PHE A 209 7.40 23.13 -0.17
N ALA A 210 6.44 23.80 0.48
CA ALA A 210 6.32 25.25 0.48
C ALA A 210 7.57 25.94 1.09
N LEU A 211 8.13 25.37 2.17
CA LEU A 211 9.36 25.85 2.78
C LEU A 211 10.54 25.76 1.80
N VAL A 212 10.73 24.60 1.14
CA VAL A 212 11.82 24.39 0.17
C VAL A 212 11.71 25.37 -1.00
N ILE A 213 10.50 25.56 -1.54
CA ILE A 213 10.26 26.55 -2.61
C ILE A 213 10.59 27.96 -2.14
N SER A 214 10.16 28.34 -0.94
CA SER A 214 10.42 29.67 -0.38
C SER A 214 11.92 29.94 -0.21
N LEU A 215 12.67 28.96 0.28
CA LEU A 215 14.12 29.02 0.40
C LEU A 215 14.79 29.11 -0.97
N GLY A 216 14.30 28.34 -1.97
CA GLY A 216 14.79 28.39 -3.34
C GLY A 216 14.59 29.76 -3.99
N ILE A 217 13.39 30.33 -3.89
CA ILE A 217 13.09 31.69 -4.39
C ILE A 217 13.95 32.74 -3.69
N GLY A 218 14.09 32.64 -2.36
CA GLY A 218 14.94 33.52 -1.58
C GLY A 218 16.41 33.46 -2.03
N GLY A 219 16.94 32.26 -2.21
CA GLY A 219 18.30 32.03 -2.70
C GLY A 219 18.53 32.58 -4.10
N VAL A 220 17.63 32.32 -5.04
CA VAL A 220 17.71 32.87 -6.41
C VAL A 220 17.65 34.40 -6.38
N THR A 221 16.75 34.98 -5.59
CA THR A 221 16.61 36.44 -5.47
C THR A 221 17.87 37.07 -4.86
N TYR A 222 18.43 36.46 -3.83
CA TYR A 222 19.67 36.88 -3.21
C TYR A 222 20.84 36.83 -4.21
N TYR A 223 20.99 35.70 -4.90
CA TYR A 223 22.05 35.54 -5.91
C TYR A 223 21.91 36.54 -7.07
N TYR A 224 20.68 36.75 -7.57
CA TYR A 224 20.43 37.74 -8.63
C TYR A 224 20.79 39.17 -8.20
N ARG A 225 20.47 39.57 -6.94
CA ARG A 225 20.87 40.85 -6.40
C ARG A 225 22.39 40.98 -6.26
N GLN A 226 23.06 39.89 -5.89
CA GLN A 226 24.53 39.90 -5.76
C GLN A 226 25.22 40.07 -7.11
N VAL A 227 24.75 39.38 -8.13
CA VAL A 227 25.24 39.48 -9.52
C VAL A 227 25.07 40.91 -10.04
N ARG A 228 23.90 41.50 -9.88
CA ARG A 228 23.68 42.92 -10.28
C ARG A 228 24.60 43.89 -9.58
N ARG A 229 24.81 43.72 -8.29
CA ARG A 229 25.78 44.57 -7.52
C ARG A 229 27.22 44.39 -8.00
N ALA A 230 27.60 43.19 -8.42
CA ALA A 230 28.92 42.96 -8.98
C ALA A 230 29.09 43.57 -10.37
N GLN A 231 28.03 43.58 -11.18
CA GLN A 231 28.03 44.23 -12.49
C GLN A 231 28.13 45.77 -12.38
N SER A 232 27.31 46.39 -11.51
CA SER A 232 27.36 47.84 -11.29
C SER A 232 28.74 48.32 -10.77
N LYS A 233 29.39 47.51 -9.91
CA LYS A 233 30.77 47.86 -9.46
C LYS A 233 31.81 47.78 -10.57
N ARG A 234 31.61 46.95 -11.59
CA ARG A 234 32.52 46.90 -12.77
C ARG A 234 32.33 48.10 -13.67
N GLU A 235 31.08 48.57 -13.82
CA GLU A 235 30.79 49.80 -14.55
C GLU A 235 31.36 51.05 -13.82
N ASP A 236 31.24 51.14 -12.46
CA ASP A 236 31.75 52.25 -11.65
C ASP A 236 33.30 52.29 -11.58
N VAL A 237 34.00 51.17 -11.76
CA VAL A 237 35.48 51.11 -11.68
C VAL A 237 36.12 51.45 -13.03
N GLY A 238 35.29 51.77 -14.07
CA GLY A 238 35.80 52.32 -15.32
C GLY A 238 36.99 51.53 -15.89
N LEU A 239 36.76 50.24 -16.14
CA LEU A 239 37.59 49.51 -17.08
C LEU A 239 37.04 49.78 -18.50
N ASP A 240 36.86 51.03 -18.84
CA ASP A 240 37.05 51.50 -20.17
C ASP A 240 38.55 51.38 -20.44
N VAL A 241 39.00 50.24 -20.81
CA VAL A 241 40.23 50.08 -21.58
C VAL A 241 39.85 50.63 -22.92
N ASP A 242 40.00 51.94 -23.13
CA ASP A 242 40.20 52.49 -24.44
C ASP A 242 41.41 51.72 -24.98
N VAL A 243 41.17 50.72 -25.82
CA VAL A 243 42.16 50.22 -26.70
C VAL A 243 42.35 51.34 -27.71
N GLU A 244 43.20 52.33 -27.31
CA GLU A 244 43.86 53.16 -28.31
C GLU A 244 44.43 52.16 -29.32
N ASP A 245 43.91 52.19 -30.51
CA ASP A 245 44.59 51.64 -31.70
C ASP A 245 45.90 52.38 -31.84
N ASP A 246 46.88 51.96 -31.03
CA ASP A 246 48.26 52.26 -31.34
C ASP A 246 48.53 51.67 -32.68
N ASP A 247 48.46 52.55 -33.64
CA ASP A 247 48.97 52.45 -34.99
C ASP A 247 50.29 51.67 -34.94
N ILE A 248 50.20 50.35 -35.17
CA ILE A 248 51.41 49.51 -35.33
C ILE A 248 52.00 49.98 -36.64
N GLY A 249 52.90 51.02 -36.48
CA GLY A 249 53.69 51.51 -37.52
C GLY A 249 54.29 50.36 -38.33
N ASP A 250 54.09 50.51 -39.59
CA ASP A 250 54.71 49.74 -40.67
C ASP A 250 56.25 49.87 -40.59
N ASP A 251 56.85 49.31 -39.57
CA ASP A 251 58.32 49.14 -39.47
C ASP A 251 58.60 47.74 -40.03
N GLY A 252 59.04 47.76 -41.30
CA GLY A 252 59.46 46.58 -42.00
C GLY A 252 60.51 45.76 -41.27
N PRO A 253 60.76 44.52 -41.69
CA PRO A 253 61.59 43.57 -40.98
C PRO A 253 63.01 44.11 -40.75
N PRO A 254 63.62 43.86 -39.58
CA PRO A 254 64.94 44.38 -39.26
C PRO A 254 65.96 43.91 -40.27
N PRO A 255 66.91 44.79 -40.67
CA PRO A 255 67.92 44.47 -41.65
C PRO A 255 68.92 43.46 -41.07
N GLY A 256 68.88 42.23 -41.55
CA GLY A 256 69.90 41.26 -41.16
C GLY A 256 69.62 39.79 -41.34
N MET A 257 68.54 39.40 -42.00
CA MET A 257 68.35 38.00 -42.39
C MET A 257 68.15 37.92 -43.91
N GLN A 258 69.30 37.77 -44.61
CA GLN A 258 69.36 37.20 -45.89
C GLN A 258 69.93 35.77 -45.81
#